data_83e6e114bb9ef2e2d2faf74c8f803501
#
_entry.id   83e6e114bb9ef2e2d2faf74c8f803501
#
_cell.length_a   1.000
_cell.length_b   1.000
_cell.length_c   1.000
_cell.angle_alpha   90.00
_cell.angle_beta   90.00
_cell.angle_gamma   90.00
#
_symmetry.space_group_name_H-M   'P 1'
#
loop_
_entity.id
_entity.type
_entity.pdbx_description
1 polymer ?
#
loop_
_entity_poly.entity_id
_entity_poly.type
_entity_poly.pdbx_seq_one_letter_code
_entity_poly.pdbx_strand_id
1 'polypeptide(L)'
;SMLMGDMPYTPVHDLVIHPRDKEIIVATHGRSLYKADVSKVQALDATNTDSLNCFHEKLSINHSSRWGSRSASWRESYEPSVTFPVYTPLAGDALLKVYSDSLLVQEQQIKLHKGLSNYTYKLEMKEDAVDALTKQILDKEPDADPKLKKADNGMYYLPTGKYRMEIQMNNQKSIM
;
A
#
# COMPACT_ATOMS: atom_id res chain seq x y z
N SER A 1 -2.17 -1.96 -17.19
CA SER A 1 -2.20 -2.72 -15.93
C SER A 1 -2.74 -4.11 -16.18
N MET A 2 -2.07 -5.14 -15.71
CA MET A 2 -2.59 -6.50 -15.78
C MET A 2 -3.62 -6.70 -14.67
N LEU A 3 -4.86 -6.97 -15.04
CA LEU A 3 -5.94 -7.29 -14.11
C LEU A 3 -5.66 -8.60 -13.35
N MET A 4 -4.89 -9.50 -13.96
CA MET A 4 -4.49 -10.81 -13.47
C MET A 4 -2.98 -10.97 -13.66
N GLY A 5 -2.18 -10.52 -12.68
CA GLY A 5 -0.71 -10.45 -12.80
C GLY A 5 -0.01 -11.77 -13.10
N ASP A 6 -0.58 -12.89 -12.62
CA ASP A 6 0.03 -14.22 -12.75
C ASP A 6 -0.54 -15.05 -13.91
N MET A 7 -1.47 -14.49 -14.68
CA MET A 7 -2.05 -15.18 -15.82
C MET A 7 -1.05 -15.18 -16.99
N PRO A 8 -0.61 -16.35 -17.48
CA PRO A 8 0.27 -16.44 -18.63
C PRO A 8 -0.43 -16.02 -19.92
N TYR A 9 0.34 -15.69 -20.95
CA TYR A 9 -0.21 -15.47 -22.28
C TYR A 9 -0.80 -16.80 -22.78
N THR A 10 -2.11 -16.86 -22.87
CA THR A 10 -2.86 -18.04 -23.31
C THR A 10 -4.18 -17.60 -23.93
N PRO A 11 -4.69 -18.32 -24.94
CA PRO A 11 -6.01 -18.05 -25.49
C PRO A 11 -7.08 -18.17 -24.41
N VAL A 12 -7.94 -17.15 -24.32
CA VAL A 12 -9.12 -17.16 -23.48
C VAL A 12 -10.28 -17.70 -24.31
N HIS A 13 -10.96 -18.72 -23.78
CA HIS A 13 -12.12 -19.33 -24.42
C HIS A 13 -13.42 -18.70 -23.97
N ASP A 14 -13.51 -18.36 -22.69
CA ASP A 14 -14.70 -17.78 -22.11
C ASP A 14 -14.37 -16.96 -20.88
N LEU A 15 -15.22 -16.00 -20.55
CA LEU A 15 -15.14 -15.24 -19.32
C LEU A 15 -16.54 -14.96 -18.77
N VAL A 16 -16.64 -15.02 -17.45
CA VAL A 16 -17.88 -14.71 -16.73
C VAL A 16 -17.57 -13.76 -15.59
N ILE A 17 -18.40 -12.72 -15.45
CA ILE A 17 -18.35 -11.83 -14.29
C ILE A 17 -19.49 -12.25 -13.35
N HIS A 18 -19.13 -12.61 -12.11
CA HIS A 18 -20.11 -12.91 -11.08
C HIS A 18 -20.66 -11.61 -10.48
N PRO A 19 -21.95 -11.28 -10.70
CA PRO A 19 -22.46 -9.92 -10.41
C PRO A 19 -22.49 -9.60 -8.90
N ARG A 20 -22.74 -10.60 -8.05
CA ARG A 20 -22.80 -10.41 -6.59
C ARG A 20 -21.40 -10.28 -5.98
N ASP A 21 -20.50 -11.17 -6.38
CA ASP A 21 -19.18 -11.28 -5.74
C ASP A 21 -18.13 -10.39 -6.41
N LYS A 22 -18.52 -9.72 -7.52
CA LYS A 22 -17.62 -8.84 -8.31
C LYS A 22 -16.31 -9.50 -8.72
N GLU A 23 -16.42 -10.78 -9.08
CA GLU A 23 -15.30 -11.60 -9.52
C GLU A 23 -15.43 -11.90 -11.01
N ILE A 24 -14.31 -11.81 -11.72
CA ILE A 24 -14.18 -12.33 -13.08
C ILE A 24 -13.54 -13.70 -13.05
N ILE A 25 -14.13 -14.65 -13.74
CA ILE A 25 -13.58 -15.99 -13.98
C ILE A 25 -13.25 -16.11 -15.46
N VAL A 26 -12.03 -16.47 -15.77
CA VAL A 26 -11.49 -16.58 -17.13
C VAL A 26 -11.12 -18.04 -17.38
N ALA A 27 -11.76 -18.64 -18.38
CA ALA A 27 -11.46 -19.98 -18.85
C ALA A 27 -10.43 -19.92 -19.98
N THR A 28 -9.33 -20.66 -19.83
CA THR A 28 -8.23 -20.65 -20.81
C THR A 28 -8.07 -22.00 -21.48
N HIS A 29 -7.48 -22.01 -22.67
CA HIS A 29 -7.20 -23.25 -23.39
C HIS A 29 -6.05 -24.01 -22.73
N GLY A 30 -6.39 -25.11 -22.02
CA GLY A 30 -5.42 -26.07 -21.47
C GLY A 30 -4.57 -25.56 -20.30
N ARG A 31 -4.82 -24.36 -19.77
CA ARG A 31 -4.02 -23.77 -18.70
C ARG A 31 -4.78 -23.38 -17.42
N SER A 32 -5.98 -23.89 -17.22
CA SER A 32 -6.75 -23.67 -16.00
C SER A 32 -7.79 -22.55 -16.07
N LEU A 33 -8.51 -22.36 -14.97
CA LEU A 33 -9.40 -21.24 -14.71
C LEU A 33 -8.68 -20.23 -13.84
N TYR A 34 -8.81 -18.96 -14.19
CA TYR A 34 -8.26 -17.85 -13.43
C TYR A 34 -9.41 -17.01 -12.85
N LYS A 35 -9.20 -16.53 -11.63
CA LYS A 35 -10.17 -15.70 -10.92
C LYS A 35 -9.50 -14.41 -10.45
N ALA A 36 -10.18 -13.27 -10.63
CA ALA A 36 -9.75 -11.98 -10.09
C ALA A 36 -10.93 -11.17 -9.55
N ASP A 37 -10.68 -10.40 -8.51
CA ASP A 37 -11.61 -9.39 -7.99
C ASP A 37 -11.60 -8.17 -8.93
N VAL A 38 -12.78 -7.80 -9.43
CA VAL A 38 -12.97 -6.63 -10.29
C VAL A 38 -13.70 -5.48 -9.57
N SER A 39 -13.90 -5.59 -8.27
CA SER A 39 -14.64 -4.58 -7.49
C SER A 39 -14.04 -3.17 -7.63
N LYS A 40 -12.70 -3.06 -7.62
CA LYS A 40 -11.99 -1.79 -7.78
C LYS A 40 -12.16 -1.21 -9.20
N VAL A 41 -12.16 -2.08 -10.21
CA VAL A 41 -12.41 -1.66 -11.61
C VAL A 41 -13.84 -1.20 -11.77
N GLN A 42 -14.79 -1.92 -11.19
CA GLN A 42 -16.21 -1.57 -11.23
C GLN A 42 -16.55 -0.30 -10.42
N ALA A 43 -15.72 0.04 -9.42
CA ALA A 43 -15.85 1.27 -8.66
C ALA A 43 -15.33 2.51 -9.42
N LEU A 44 -14.57 2.31 -10.50
CA LEU A 44 -14.14 3.37 -11.40
C LEU A 44 -15.29 3.66 -12.37
N ASP A 45 -15.91 4.80 -12.25
CA ASP A 45 -16.93 5.30 -13.17
C ASP A 45 -16.45 6.54 -13.94
N ALA A 46 -17.29 7.06 -14.83
CA ALA A 46 -16.97 8.22 -15.64
C ALA A 46 -16.66 9.49 -14.83
N THR A 47 -17.09 9.55 -13.56
CA THR A 47 -16.90 10.73 -12.70
C THR A 47 -15.55 10.72 -11.96
N ASN A 48 -14.94 9.54 -11.79
CA ASN A 48 -13.69 9.40 -11.03
C ASN A 48 -12.50 8.91 -11.85
N THR A 49 -12.66 8.59 -13.14
CA THR A 49 -11.56 8.17 -14.02
C THR A 49 -10.62 9.30 -14.44
N ASP A 50 -10.97 10.56 -14.21
CA ASP A 50 -10.12 11.72 -14.49
C ASP A 50 -9.31 12.16 -13.27
N SER A 51 -9.41 11.43 -12.15
CA SER A 51 -8.77 11.79 -10.88
C SER A 51 -7.93 10.66 -10.31
N LEU A 52 -6.99 11.05 -9.44
CA LEU A 52 -6.22 10.14 -8.61
C LEU A 52 -7.14 9.53 -7.54
N ASN A 53 -7.22 8.21 -7.50
CA ASN A 53 -8.03 7.48 -6.54
C ASN A 53 -7.21 6.38 -5.84
N CYS A 54 -7.17 6.44 -4.52
CA CYS A 54 -6.66 5.35 -3.70
C CYS A 54 -7.85 4.53 -3.18
N PHE A 55 -7.86 3.26 -3.48
CA PHE A 55 -8.89 2.35 -2.96
C PHE A 55 -8.40 1.84 -1.61
N HIS A 56 -8.89 2.47 -0.54
CA HIS A 56 -8.52 2.04 0.78
C HIS A 56 -9.47 0.98 1.31
N GLU A 57 -8.90 -0.11 1.72
CA GLU A 57 -9.49 -0.99 2.71
C GLU A 57 -8.84 -0.63 4.04
N LYS A 58 -9.61 -0.72 5.13
CA LYS A 58 -9.03 -0.55 6.46
C LYS A 58 -7.98 -1.64 6.67
N LEU A 59 -6.72 -1.29 6.44
CA LEU A 59 -5.61 -2.23 6.55
C LEU A 59 -5.22 -2.36 8.03
N SER A 60 -5.21 -3.59 8.50
CA SER A 60 -4.70 -3.92 9.84
C SER A 60 -3.44 -4.77 9.69
N ILE A 61 -2.32 -4.29 10.24
CA ILE A 61 -1.03 -4.96 10.16
C ILE A 61 -0.55 -5.24 11.57
N ASN A 62 -0.19 -6.48 11.84
CA ASN A 62 0.38 -6.87 13.11
C ASN A 62 1.83 -6.40 13.19
N HIS A 63 2.12 -5.55 14.18
CA HIS A 63 3.49 -5.12 14.44
C HIS A 63 4.35 -6.29 14.89
N SER A 64 5.61 -6.33 14.45
CA SER A 64 6.59 -7.31 14.86
C SER A 64 7.91 -6.64 15.24
N SER A 65 8.49 -7.04 16.37
CA SER A 65 9.81 -6.61 16.79
C SER A 65 10.95 -7.10 15.87
N ARG A 66 10.63 -7.95 14.89
CA ARG A 66 11.59 -8.45 13.90
C ARG A 66 11.71 -7.57 12.66
N TRP A 67 10.91 -6.53 12.53
CA TRP A 67 10.99 -5.64 11.38
C TRP A 67 12.41 -5.05 11.25
N GLY A 68 12.98 -5.15 10.06
CA GLY A 68 14.34 -4.74 9.75
C GLY A 68 15.45 -5.66 10.28
N SER A 69 15.10 -6.74 11.00
CA SER A 69 16.11 -7.68 11.51
C SER A 69 16.52 -8.72 10.47
N ARG A 70 17.72 -9.29 10.65
CA ARG A 70 18.25 -10.37 9.85
C ARG A 70 18.37 -11.63 10.69
N SER A 71 17.90 -12.75 10.18
CA SER A 71 18.08 -14.05 10.84
C SER A 71 19.49 -14.64 10.66
N ALA A 72 20.24 -14.15 9.66
CA ALA A 72 21.63 -14.49 9.41
C ALA A 72 22.27 -13.36 8.56
N SER A 73 23.59 -13.21 8.64
CA SER A 73 24.33 -12.13 7.95
C SER A 73 24.19 -12.13 6.41
N TRP A 74 23.91 -13.30 5.85
CA TRP A 74 23.74 -13.50 4.39
C TRP A 74 22.28 -13.44 3.93
N ARG A 75 21.30 -13.29 4.85
CA ARG A 75 19.88 -13.13 4.52
C ARG A 75 19.49 -11.66 4.45
N GLU A 76 18.50 -11.40 3.61
CA GLU A 76 17.83 -10.10 3.59
C GLU A 76 17.10 -9.84 4.91
N SER A 77 16.96 -8.57 5.25
CA SER A 77 16.19 -8.15 6.42
C SER A 77 14.70 -8.42 6.22
N TYR A 78 14.00 -8.73 7.30
CA TYR A 78 12.55 -8.88 7.28
C TYR A 78 11.88 -7.49 7.22
N GLU A 79 11.53 -7.05 6.03
CA GLU A 79 10.90 -5.75 5.79
C GLU A 79 9.38 -5.87 5.77
N PRO A 80 8.67 -5.13 6.64
CA PRO A 80 7.22 -5.09 6.60
C PRO A 80 6.75 -4.30 5.38
N SER A 81 5.59 -4.65 4.85
CA SER A 81 4.99 -3.88 3.78
C SER A 81 3.47 -3.95 3.79
N VAL A 82 2.87 -2.95 3.19
CA VAL A 82 1.44 -2.90 2.89
C VAL A 82 1.25 -2.57 1.42
N THR A 83 0.39 -3.31 0.76
CA THR A 83 0.06 -3.10 -0.64
C THR A 83 -1.39 -2.65 -0.77
N PHE A 84 -1.61 -1.60 -1.54
CA PHE A 84 -2.94 -1.05 -1.79
C PHE A 84 -3.10 -0.61 -3.25
N PRO A 85 -4.32 -0.71 -3.81
CA PRO A 85 -4.57 -0.32 -5.18
C PRO A 85 -4.71 1.20 -5.31
N VAL A 86 -4.07 1.72 -6.36
CA VAL A 86 -4.10 3.14 -6.74
C VAL A 86 -4.48 3.23 -8.21
N TYR A 87 -5.42 4.11 -8.52
CA TYR A 87 -5.75 4.48 -9.89
C TYR A 87 -5.25 5.90 -10.18
N THR A 88 -4.64 6.08 -11.34
CA THR A 88 -4.32 7.41 -11.88
C THR A 88 -4.56 7.46 -13.39
N PRO A 89 -5.15 8.56 -13.92
CA PRO A 89 -5.37 8.72 -15.34
C PRO A 89 -4.07 8.91 -16.14
N LEU A 90 -3.00 9.36 -15.48
CA LEU A 90 -1.70 9.64 -16.07
C LEU A 90 -0.59 8.93 -15.30
N ALA A 91 0.46 8.51 -16.01
CA ALA A 91 1.69 8.07 -15.36
C ALA A 91 2.53 9.28 -14.92
N GLY A 92 3.25 9.16 -13.82
CA GLY A 92 4.14 10.24 -13.35
C GLY A 92 4.61 10.06 -11.92
N ASP A 93 5.33 11.08 -11.47
CA ASP A 93 5.81 11.14 -10.10
C ASP A 93 4.71 11.65 -9.17
N ALA A 94 4.61 11.04 -8.01
CA ALA A 94 3.68 11.39 -6.95
C ALA A 94 4.40 11.44 -5.61
N LEU A 95 3.77 12.05 -4.63
CA LEU A 95 4.29 12.18 -3.28
C LEU A 95 3.40 11.38 -2.32
N LEU A 96 3.96 10.36 -1.70
CA LEU A 96 3.31 9.63 -0.61
C LEU A 96 3.68 10.29 0.71
N LYS A 97 2.68 10.63 1.51
CA LYS A 97 2.82 11.15 2.86
C LYS A 97 2.10 10.24 3.84
N VAL A 98 2.72 9.99 4.98
CA VAL A 98 2.12 9.22 6.07
C VAL A 98 2.07 10.07 7.33
N TYR A 99 0.93 10.08 7.97
CA TYR A 99 0.67 10.90 9.15
C TYR A 99 0.22 10.04 10.33
N SER A 100 0.73 10.38 11.52
CA SER A 100 0.16 9.99 12.80
C SER A 100 -0.61 11.20 13.34
N ASP A 101 -1.95 11.17 13.32
CA ASP A 101 -2.82 12.33 13.48
C ASP A 101 -2.43 13.48 12.53
N SER A 102 -1.83 14.57 13.05
CA SER A 102 -1.32 15.71 12.27
C SER A 102 0.19 15.66 12.02
N LEU A 103 0.92 14.78 12.70
CA LEU A 103 2.38 14.67 12.56
C LEU A 103 2.75 13.91 11.29
N LEU A 104 3.53 14.53 10.41
CA LEU A 104 4.08 13.90 9.22
C LEU A 104 5.24 12.98 9.63
N VAL A 105 5.04 11.66 9.55
CA VAL A 105 6.02 10.65 9.95
C VAL A 105 6.82 10.07 8.78
N GLN A 106 6.31 10.17 7.55
CA GLN A 106 7.02 9.78 6.34
C GLN A 106 6.60 10.60 5.15
N GLU A 107 7.55 10.88 4.28
CA GLU A 107 7.33 11.49 2.97
C GLU A 107 8.31 10.90 1.97
N GLN A 108 7.80 10.41 0.84
CA GLN A 108 8.65 9.84 -0.20
C GLN A 108 8.07 10.07 -1.60
N GLN A 109 8.96 10.28 -2.57
CA GLN A 109 8.59 10.30 -3.98
C GLN A 109 8.33 8.87 -4.47
N ILE A 110 7.26 8.70 -5.21
CA ILE A 110 6.84 7.43 -5.78
C ILE A 110 6.52 7.62 -7.27
N LYS A 111 6.63 6.55 -8.03
CA LYS A 111 6.19 6.54 -9.44
C LYS A 111 4.91 5.75 -9.58
N LEU A 112 3.92 6.37 -10.18
CA LEU A 112 2.64 5.75 -10.49
C LEU A 112 2.52 5.48 -11.98
N HIS A 113 1.95 4.34 -12.33
CA HIS A 113 1.64 3.96 -13.69
C HIS A 113 0.19 4.31 -14.02
N LYS A 114 -0.06 4.72 -15.28
CA LYS A 114 -1.42 4.98 -15.76
C LYS A 114 -2.32 3.75 -15.56
N GLY A 115 -3.54 4.00 -15.07
CA GLY A 115 -4.56 2.99 -14.80
C GLY A 115 -4.52 2.49 -13.35
N LEU A 116 -5.18 1.39 -13.11
CA LEU A 116 -5.19 0.73 -11.80
C LEU A 116 -3.90 -0.07 -11.62
N SER A 117 -3.18 0.18 -10.53
CA SER A 117 -1.95 -0.52 -10.17
C SER A 117 -1.87 -0.69 -8.65
N ASN A 118 -1.09 -1.66 -8.20
CA ASN A 118 -0.81 -1.84 -6.78
C ASN A 118 0.47 -1.09 -6.43
N TYR A 119 0.41 -0.33 -5.33
CA TYR A 119 1.57 0.28 -4.73
C TYR A 119 1.90 -0.40 -3.41
N THR A 120 3.18 -0.66 -3.16
CA THR A 120 3.66 -1.29 -1.93
C THR A 120 4.49 -0.29 -1.13
N TYR A 121 4.05 -0.02 0.10
CA TYR A 121 4.75 0.80 1.07
C TYR A 121 5.37 -0.07 2.16
N LYS A 122 6.65 0.18 2.49
CA LYS A 122 7.45 -0.65 3.42
C LYS A 122 7.27 -0.31 4.91
N LEU A 123 6.32 0.52 5.28
CA LEU A 123 6.06 0.98 6.65
C LEU A 123 7.25 1.69 7.32
N GLU A 124 8.15 2.22 6.53
CA GLU A 124 9.29 3.00 7.00
C GLU A 124 8.84 4.38 7.48
N MET A 125 9.60 4.96 8.42
CA MET A 125 9.41 6.33 8.86
C MET A 125 10.72 7.11 8.82
N LYS A 126 10.62 8.45 8.74
CA LYS A 126 11.78 9.32 8.75
C LYS A 126 12.42 9.34 10.14
N GLU A 127 13.75 9.40 10.16
CA GLU A 127 14.54 9.53 11.39
C GLU A 127 14.22 10.84 12.14
N ASP A 128 13.99 11.93 11.43
CA ASP A 128 13.67 13.25 12.00
C ASP A 128 12.27 13.30 12.66
N ALA A 129 11.39 12.35 12.38
CA ALA A 129 10.07 12.24 13.00
C ALA A 129 10.06 11.41 14.28
N VAL A 130 11.15 10.71 14.62
CA VAL A 130 11.19 9.75 15.75
C VAL A 130 10.91 10.45 17.09
N ASP A 131 11.60 11.54 17.38
CA ASP A 131 11.45 12.25 18.66
C ASP A 131 10.05 12.86 18.82
N ALA A 132 9.53 13.45 17.74
CA ALA A 132 8.20 14.04 17.74
C ALA A 132 7.10 12.98 17.91
N LEU A 133 7.24 11.82 17.26
CA LEU A 133 6.31 10.71 17.38
C LEU A 133 6.38 10.07 18.78
N THR A 134 7.61 9.89 19.31
CA THR A 134 7.82 9.40 20.68
C THR A 134 7.10 10.28 21.69
N LYS A 135 7.30 11.59 21.60
CA LYS A 135 6.60 12.55 22.45
C LYS A 135 5.09 12.46 22.30
N GLN A 136 4.56 12.42 21.07
CA GLN A 136 3.12 12.30 20.81
C GLN A 136 2.52 11.02 21.43
N ILE A 137 3.25 9.91 21.42
CA ILE A 137 2.80 8.64 22.03
C ILE A 137 2.78 8.78 23.57
N LEU A 138 3.85 9.29 24.17
CA LEU A 138 3.95 9.47 25.62
C LEU A 138 2.95 10.50 26.18
N ASP A 139 2.62 11.55 25.41
CA ASP A 139 1.59 12.51 25.77
C ASP A 139 0.19 11.87 25.85
N LYS A 140 -0.07 10.82 25.07
CA LYS A 140 -1.34 10.08 25.07
C LYS A 140 -1.36 8.93 26.06
N GLU A 141 -0.25 8.24 26.18
CA GLU A 141 -0.06 7.05 27.02
C GLU A 141 1.28 7.18 27.78
N PRO A 142 1.31 7.82 28.95
CA PRO A 142 2.56 8.10 29.68
C PRO A 142 3.37 6.83 30.06
N ASP A 143 2.68 5.70 30.22
CA ASP A 143 3.30 4.41 30.55
C ASP A 143 3.70 3.58 29.32
N ALA A 144 3.49 4.11 28.10
CA ALA A 144 3.89 3.42 26.88
C ALA A 144 5.43 3.35 26.75
N ASP A 145 5.93 2.24 26.21
CA ASP A 145 7.31 2.11 25.76
C ASP A 145 7.36 2.08 24.23
N PRO A 146 7.43 3.24 23.57
CA PRO A 146 7.35 3.34 22.11
C PRO A 146 8.64 2.89 21.42
N LYS A 147 9.33 1.87 21.85
CA LYS A 147 10.57 1.24 21.31
C LYS A 147 10.98 1.62 19.89
N LEU A 148 11.00 2.92 19.60
CA LEU A 148 11.40 3.46 18.30
C LEU A 148 12.93 3.42 18.17
N LYS A 149 13.43 2.23 17.83
CA LYS A 149 14.87 2.00 17.62
C LYS A 149 15.14 1.77 16.14
N LYS A 150 16.30 2.21 15.73
CA LYS A 150 16.84 1.89 14.40
C LYS A 150 17.01 0.38 14.30
N ALA A 151 16.42 -0.22 13.27
CA ALA A 151 16.53 -1.65 13.03
C ALA A 151 17.93 -2.02 12.45
N ASP A 152 18.24 -3.32 12.38
CA ASP A 152 19.54 -3.80 11.90
C ASP A 152 19.86 -3.37 10.46
N ASN A 153 18.83 -3.14 9.64
CA ASN A 153 18.98 -2.61 8.28
C ASN A 153 19.13 -1.09 8.21
N GLY A 154 19.17 -0.42 9.36
CA GLY A 154 19.35 1.03 9.45
C GLY A 154 18.07 1.86 9.29
N MET A 155 16.91 1.24 9.14
CA MET A 155 15.63 1.92 8.97
C MET A 155 14.86 2.03 10.29
N TYR A 156 14.00 3.04 10.39
CA TYR A 156 12.96 3.12 11.41
C TYR A 156 11.64 2.67 10.82
N TYR A 157 10.84 1.96 11.58
CA TYR A 157 9.52 1.49 11.18
C TYR A 157 8.42 2.08 12.04
N LEU A 158 7.23 2.22 11.46
CA LEU A 158 6.07 2.74 12.16
C LEU A 158 5.72 1.86 13.37
N PRO A 159 5.62 2.42 14.59
CA PRO A 159 5.16 1.68 15.75
C PRO A 159 3.68 1.33 15.65
N THR A 160 3.17 0.58 16.61
CA THR A 160 1.72 0.32 16.72
C THR A 160 0.96 1.63 16.84
N GLY A 161 -0.05 1.82 16.00
CA GLY A 161 -0.83 3.04 15.97
C GLY A 161 -1.79 3.12 14.80
N LYS A 162 -2.47 4.27 14.69
CA LYS A 162 -3.33 4.59 13.54
C LYS A 162 -2.62 5.61 12.67
N TYR A 163 -2.57 5.31 11.40
CA TYR A 163 -1.90 6.15 10.41
C TYR A 163 -2.84 6.47 9.27
N ARG A 164 -2.69 7.66 8.74
CA ARG A 164 -3.36 8.13 7.53
C ARG A 164 -2.33 8.28 6.43
N MET A 165 -2.57 7.67 5.29
CA MET A 165 -1.74 7.85 4.11
C MET A 165 -2.41 8.79 3.11
N GLU A 166 -1.60 9.55 2.40
CA GLU A 166 -2.01 10.55 1.44
C GLU A 166 -1.09 10.49 0.22
N ILE A 167 -1.69 10.37 -0.96
CA ILE A 167 -0.94 10.47 -2.23
C ILE A 167 -1.32 11.77 -2.92
N GLN A 168 -0.31 12.52 -3.34
CA GLN A 168 -0.46 13.78 -4.07
C GLN A 168 0.21 13.65 -5.45
N MET A 169 -0.50 14.02 -6.51
CA MET A 169 0.00 14.05 -7.88
C MET A 169 -0.71 15.15 -8.68
N ASN A 170 0.04 16.02 -9.36
CA ASN A 170 -0.52 17.05 -10.25
C ASN A 170 -1.68 17.86 -9.65
N ASN A 171 -1.54 18.39 -8.44
CA ASN A 171 -2.57 19.11 -7.68
C ASN A 171 -3.79 18.26 -7.26
N GLN A 172 -3.80 16.98 -7.53
CA GLN A 172 -4.78 16.04 -7.03
C GLN A 172 -4.26 15.35 -5.77
N LYS A 173 -5.19 14.99 -4.88
CA LYS A 173 -4.89 14.37 -3.60
C LYS A 173 -5.89 13.29 -3.31
N SER A 174 -5.42 12.12 -2.92
CA SER A 174 -6.24 11.02 -2.42
C SER A 174 -5.77 10.60 -1.04
N ILE A 175 -6.71 10.30 -0.13
CA ILE A 175 -6.45 9.99 1.29
C ILE A 175 -6.99 8.58 1.58
N MET A 176 -6.24 7.82 2.36
CA MET A 176 -6.65 6.52 2.90
C MET A 176 -6.26 6.37 4.38
#